data_0fbf53e7f5782ba25adec311a7c98c8b
#
_entry.id   0fbf53e7f5782ba25adec311a7c98c8b
#
_cell.length_a   1.000
_cell.length_b   1.000
_cell.length_c   1.000
_cell.angle_alpha   90.00
_cell.angle_beta   90.00
_cell.angle_gamma   90.00
#
_symmetry.space_group_name_H-M   'P 1'
#
loop_
_entity.id
_entity.type
_entity.pdbx_description
1 polymer ?
#
loop_
_entity_poly.entity_id
_entity_poly.type
_entity_poly.pdbx_seq_one_letter_code
_entity_poly.pdbx_strand_id
1 'polypeptide(L)' 'MVELETYVSGKLILENINVNSKSDGIVVVLVTEKNKYKLYRQGAYTRNDSFFFPYENTNVLVKGELQPNFWFKVNGINNN' A
#
# COMPACT_ATOMS: atom_id res chain seq x y z
N MET A 1 3.02 -23.95 10.66
CA MET A 1 1.86 -23.06 10.52
C MET A 1 1.86 -22.47 9.13
N VAL A 2 0.71 -22.49 8.48
CA VAL A 2 0.59 -21.96 7.14
C VAL A 2 0.19 -20.50 7.24
N GLU A 3 0.97 -19.63 6.62
CA GLU A 3 0.60 -18.23 6.51
C GLU A 3 -0.41 -18.09 5.38
N LEU A 4 -1.47 -17.35 5.66
CA LEU A 4 -2.47 -17.06 4.65
C LEU A 4 -2.10 -15.77 3.95
N GLU A 5 -1.78 -15.88 2.68
CA GLU A 5 -1.54 -14.71 1.88
C GLU A 5 -2.83 -14.27 1.21
N THR A 6 -3.05 -12.98 1.21
CA THR A 6 -4.23 -12.37 0.61
C THR A 6 -3.83 -11.61 -0.63
N TYR A 7 -4.67 -11.69 -1.65
CA TYR A 7 -4.47 -10.94 -2.89
C TYR A 7 -5.53 -9.87 -2.98
N VAL A 8 -5.11 -8.65 -3.27
CA VAL A 8 -6.04 -7.52 -3.42
C VAL A 8 -5.64 -6.76 -4.66
N SER A 9 -6.62 -6.45 -5.50
CA SER A 9 -6.38 -5.66 -6.69
C SER A 9 -7.09 -4.33 -6.58
N GLY A 10 -6.50 -3.31 -7.18
CA GLY A 10 -7.06 -1.99 -7.17
C GLY A 10 -6.10 -0.99 -7.78
N LYS A 11 -6.45 0.28 -7.64
CA LYS A 11 -5.62 1.34 -8.18
C LYS A 11 -4.69 1.86 -7.09
N LEU A 12 -3.42 1.92 -7.40
CA LEU A 12 -2.43 2.44 -6.47
C LEU A 12 -2.35 3.96 -6.61
N ILE A 13 -2.52 4.66 -5.51
CA ILE A 13 -2.37 6.12 -5.49
C ILE A 13 -1.41 6.52 -4.38
N LEU A 14 -0.85 7.69 -4.53
CA LEU A 14 0.04 8.27 -3.53
C LEU A 14 -0.68 9.44 -2.88
N GLU A 15 -0.81 9.42 -1.56
CA GLU A 15 -1.48 10.48 -0.82
C GLU A 15 -0.50 11.17 0.10
N ASN A 16 -0.50 12.49 0.06
CA ASN A 16 0.22 13.27 1.05
C ASN A 16 -0.59 13.34 2.33
N ILE A 17 0.05 13.06 3.44
CA ILE A 17 -0.57 13.17 4.75
C ILE A 17 0.16 14.20 5.57
N ASN A 18 -0.59 14.83 6.49
CA ASN A 18 -0.03 15.79 7.44
C ASN A 18 0.77 16.90 6.76
N VAL A 19 0.23 17.41 5.65
CA VAL A 19 0.82 18.56 4.99
C VAL A 19 0.88 19.71 6.02
N ASN A 20 2.00 20.37 6.12
CA ASN A 20 2.26 21.45 7.09
C ASN A 20 2.60 20.92 8.48
N SER A 21 3.01 19.66 8.58
CA SER A 21 3.40 19.08 9.85
C SER A 21 4.76 18.41 9.70
N LYS A 22 5.42 18.17 10.82
CA LYS A 22 6.71 17.48 10.80
C LYS A 22 6.58 16.04 10.36
N SER A 23 5.36 15.50 10.39
CA SER A 23 5.09 14.15 9.96
C SER A 23 4.67 14.06 8.51
N ASP A 24 4.83 15.16 7.78
CA ASP A 24 4.49 15.21 6.37
C ASP A 24 5.17 14.09 5.59
N GLY A 25 4.42 13.47 4.71
CA GLY A 25 4.97 12.40 3.91
C GLY A 25 3.93 11.80 2.99
N ILE A 26 4.37 10.86 2.16
CA ILE A 26 3.53 10.20 1.17
C ILE A 26 3.23 8.79 1.65
N VAL A 27 1.94 8.49 1.73
CA VAL A 27 1.45 7.15 2.04
C VAL A 27 0.91 6.54 0.75
N VAL A 28 1.25 5.27 0.54
CA VAL A 28 0.78 4.53 -0.62
C VAL A 28 -0.56 3.91 -0.28
N VAL A 29 -1.56 4.13 -1.13
CA VAL A 29 -2.91 3.66 -0.89
C VAL A 29 -3.38 2.84 -2.07
N LEU A 30 -4.00 1.71 -1.78
CA LEU A 30 -4.64 0.88 -2.79
C LEU A 30 -6.15 1.09 -2.69
N VAL A 31 -6.74 1.59 -3.75
CA VAL A 31 -8.18 1.87 -3.80
C VAL A 31 -8.87 0.72 -4.50
N THR A 32 -9.73 0.03 -3.77
CA THR A 32 -10.54 -1.05 -4.32
C THR A 32 -12.00 -0.57 -4.42
N GLU A 33 -12.85 -1.44 -4.92
CA GLU A 33 -14.27 -1.08 -5.02
C GLU A 33 -14.91 -0.82 -3.67
N LYS A 34 -14.41 -1.46 -2.62
CA LYS A 34 -15.04 -1.41 -1.31
C LYS A 34 -14.24 -0.62 -0.28
N ASN A 35 -12.92 -0.67 -0.37
CA ASN A 35 -12.06 -0.15 0.69
C ASN A 35 -10.84 0.53 0.13
N LYS A 36 -10.17 1.28 1.01
CA LYS A 36 -8.84 1.80 0.75
C LYS A 36 -7.90 1.15 1.74
N TYR A 37 -6.77 0.65 1.25
CA TYR A 37 -5.76 0.04 2.10
C TYR A 37 -4.48 0.85 2.00
N LYS A 38 -3.83 1.05 3.15
CA LYS A 38 -2.51 1.67 3.18
C LYS A 38 -1.48 0.56 3.01
N LEU A 39 -0.59 0.73 2.07
CA LEU A 39 0.38 -0.32 1.73
C LEU A 39 1.72 -0.01 2.36
N TYR A 40 2.38 -1.05 2.87
CA TYR A 40 3.75 -0.92 3.36
C TYR A 40 4.49 -2.23 3.15
N ARG A 41 5.82 -2.16 3.14
CA ARG A 41 6.66 -3.34 3.06
C ARG A 41 7.30 -3.57 4.41
N GLN A 42 7.45 -4.86 4.78
CA GLN A 42 8.13 -5.20 6.03
C GLN A 42 9.58 -4.74 5.95
N GLY A 43 10.04 -4.08 7.01
CA GLY A 43 11.40 -3.60 7.07
C GLY A 43 11.64 -2.28 6.36
N ALA A 44 10.61 -1.69 5.78
CA ALA A 44 10.71 -0.39 5.10
C ALA A 44 9.89 0.64 5.87
N TYR A 45 10.09 1.90 5.50
CA TYR A 45 9.29 2.96 6.10
C TYR A 45 7.87 2.90 5.57
N THR A 46 6.92 3.28 6.41
CA THR A 46 5.51 3.31 6.01
C THR A 46 5.16 4.58 5.23
N ARG A 47 6.10 5.50 5.12
CA ARG A 47 5.92 6.73 4.36
C ARG A 47 7.10 6.93 3.43
N ASN A 48 6.83 7.54 2.28
CA ASN A 48 7.88 7.89 1.31
C ASN A 48 8.64 6.68 0.79
N ASP A 49 7.96 5.53 0.71
CA ASP A 49 8.60 4.32 0.17
C ASP A 49 8.56 4.36 -1.34
N SER A 50 9.69 4.69 -1.94
CA SER A 50 9.78 4.86 -3.38
C SER A 50 9.60 3.57 -4.17
N PHE A 51 9.62 2.41 -3.49
CA PHE A 51 9.36 1.14 -4.17
C PHE A 51 8.05 1.16 -4.94
N PHE A 52 7.04 1.85 -4.41
CA PHE A 52 5.71 1.87 -5.00
C PHE A 52 5.52 2.97 -6.06
N PHE A 53 6.44 3.92 -6.14
CA PHE A 53 6.26 5.09 -7.00
C PHE A 53 6.05 4.74 -8.48
N PRO A 54 6.75 3.74 -9.05
CA PRO A 54 6.52 3.40 -10.46
C PRO A 54 5.12 2.88 -10.76
N TYR A 55 4.38 2.47 -9.74
CA TYR A 55 3.03 1.93 -9.90
C TYR A 55 1.95 2.98 -9.72
N GLU A 56 2.32 4.23 -9.49
CA GLU A 56 1.36 5.29 -9.21
C GLU A 56 0.33 5.41 -10.32
N ASN A 57 -0.94 5.51 -9.92
CA ASN A 57 -2.09 5.67 -10.81
C ASN A 57 -2.28 4.50 -11.77
N THR A 58 -1.78 3.34 -11.43
CA THR A 58 -2.00 2.13 -12.22
C THR A 58 -2.78 1.11 -11.42
N ASN A 59 -3.41 0.19 -12.14
CA ASN A 59 -4.07 -0.94 -11.49
C ASN A 59 -3.03 -2.02 -11.20
N VAL A 60 -3.03 -2.50 -9.96
CA VAL A 60 -2.04 -3.48 -9.52
C VAL A 60 -2.73 -4.59 -8.76
N LEU A 61 -2.05 -5.73 -8.69
CA LEU A 61 -2.41 -6.83 -7.80
C LEU A 61 -1.34 -6.93 -6.74
N VAL A 62 -1.73 -6.76 -5.49
CA VAL A 62 -0.79 -6.90 -4.37
C VAL A 62 -1.04 -8.20 -3.65
N LYS A 63 0.02 -8.80 -3.17
CA LYS A 63 -0.01 -10.03 -2.39
C LYS A 63 0.63 -9.75 -1.03
N GLY A 64 -0.01 -10.22 0.02
CA GLY A 64 0.54 -10.01 1.34
C GLY A 64 -0.44 -10.35 2.44
N GLU A 65 -0.37 -9.63 3.53
CA GLU A 65 -1.18 -9.87 4.71
C GLU A 65 -1.95 -8.64 5.12
N LEU A 66 -3.24 -8.84 5.36
CA LEU A 66 -4.11 -7.77 5.86
C LEU A 66 -3.78 -7.52 7.33
N GLN A 67 -3.60 -6.27 7.67
CA GLN A 67 -3.28 -5.83 9.02
C GLN A 67 -4.41 -4.99 9.60
N PRO A 68 -4.41 -4.75 10.91
CA PRO A 68 -5.45 -3.90 11.51
C PRO A 68 -5.46 -2.50 10.92
N ASN A 69 -6.64 -1.85 11.00
CA ASN A 69 -6.82 -0.45 10.58
C ASN A 69 -6.57 -0.23 9.09
N PHE A 70 -6.90 -1.24 8.27
CA PHE A 70 -6.79 -1.15 6.81
C PHE A 70 -5.35 -0.94 6.33
N TRP A 71 -4.38 -1.42 7.08
CA TRP A 71 -3.02 -1.55 6.60
C TRP A 71 -2.87 -2.88 5.89
N PHE A 72 -2.01 -2.92 4.90
CA PHE A 72 -1.73 -4.14 4.15
C PHE A 72 -0.21 -4.28 4.00
N LYS A 73 0.33 -5.37 4.52
CA LYS A 73 1.75 -5.65 4.41
C LYS A 73 2.01 -6.35 3.09
N VAL A 74 2.71 -5.68 2.19
CA VAL A 74 2.91 -6.15 0.82
C VAL A 74 4.12 -7.07 0.75
N ASN A 75 3.92 -8.28 0.25
CA ASN A 75 4.99 -9.22 -0.05
C ASN A 75 5.33 -9.24 -1.52
N GLY A 76 4.41 -8.82 -2.38
CA GLY A 76 4.65 -8.76 -3.81
C GLY A 76 3.64 -7.87 -4.48
N ILE A 77 4.00 -7.36 -5.65
CA ILE A 77 3.13 -6.48 -6.41
C ILE A 77 3.37 -6.72 -7.90
N ASN A 78 2.28 -6.75 -8.66
CA ASN A 78 2.33 -6.88 -10.11
C ASN A 78 1.35 -5.93 -10.74
N ASN A 79 1.66 -5.49 -11.96
CA ASN A 79 0.69 -4.74 -12.74
C ASN A 79 -0.46 -5.68 -13.12
N ASN A 80 -1.65 -5.13 -13.04
CA ASN A 80 -2.85 -5.92 -13.30
C ASN A 80 -3.35 -5.68 -14.72
#